data_cd9aab57948aa59946b2b710bf560247
#
_entry.id   cd9aab57948aa59946b2b710bf560247
#
_cell.length_a   1.000
_cell.length_b   1.000
_cell.length_c   1.000
_cell.angle_alpha   90.00
_cell.angle_beta   90.00
_cell.angle_gamma   90.00
#
_symmetry.space_group_name_H-M   'P 1'
#
loop_
_entity.id
_entity.type
_entity.pdbx_description
1 polymer ?
#
loop_
_entity_poly.entity_id
_entity_poly.type
_entity_poly.pdbx_seq_one_letter_code
_entity_poly.pdbx_strand_id
1 'polypeptide(L)'
;MEKITIIGAGLAGSEAALQLADRGVKVTLVDCKPLVMSPAHHNTDFAEVVCSNSFKSKEIASASGLFKAELKALGCKLLQFAEENSVGAGGALAVDRQKFSAAVTEALKLNPNITIENRYADDLEADGITVVATGPLTMPLLADKIKEKCGEFCYFFDAAAPIVSAESIDTENAFCDDRYQKGEGDYINCPMNKE
;
A
#
# COMPACT_ATOMS: atom_id res chain seq x y z
N MET A 1 -9.29 -21.16 19.07
CA MET A 1 -9.52 -20.20 17.97
C MET A 1 -8.74 -20.70 16.77
N GLU A 2 -9.31 -20.59 15.59
CA GLU A 2 -8.59 -20.95 14.36
C GLU A 2 -7.37 -20.02 14.20
N LYS A 3 -6.28 -20.59 13.68
CA LYS A 3 -5.08 -19.83 13.31
C LYS A 3 -5.41 -18.96 12.09
N ILE A 4 -5.12 -17.68 12.17
CA ILE A 4 -5.25 -16.77 11.03
C ILE A 4 -3.85 -16.33 10.59
N THR A 5 -3.51 -16.63 9.36
CA THR A 5 -2.25 -16.23 8.74
C THR A 5 -2.54 -15.26 7.60
N ILE A 6 -1.85 -14.11 7.58
CA ILE A 6 -1.91 -13.13 6.49
C ILE A 6 -0.55 -13.14 5.82
N ILE A 7 -0.51 -13.41 4.52
CA ILE A 7 0.71 -13.40 3.71
C ILE A 7 0.76 -12.10 2.91
N GLY A 8 1.76 -11.29 3.18
CA GLY A 8 1.99 -9.97 2.60
C GLY A 8 1.59 -8.84 3.55
N ALA A 9 2.57 -8.04 3.98
CA ALA A 9 2.39 -6.84 4.80
C ALA A 9 2.38 -5.55 3.97
N GLY A 10 1.80 -5.61 2.79
CA GLY A 10 1.44 -4.43 2.00
C GLY A 10 0.24 -3.70 2.59
N LEU A 11 -0.37 -2.76 1.83
CA LEU A 11 -1.52 -1.98 2.32
C LEU A 11 -2.67 -2.89 2.78
N ALA A 12 -3.07 -3.86 1.96
CA ALA A 12 -4.21 -4.72 2.26
C ALA A 12 -3.95 -5.64 3.46
N GLY A 13 -2.77 -6.28 3.51
CA GLY A 13 -2.45 -7.20 4.61
C GLY A 13 -2.24 -6.49 5.93
N SER A 14 -1.62 -5.31 5.93
CA SER A 14 -1.46 -4.47 7.12
C SER A 14 -2.81 -4.02 7.68
N GLU A 15 -3.74 -3.57 6.83
CA GLU A 15 -5.10 -3.21 7.25
C GLU A 15 -5.82 -4.41 7.83
N ALA A 16 -5.80 -5.56 7.16
CA ALA A 16 -6.45 -6.78 7.63
C ALA A 16 -5.90 -7.23 9.00
N ALA A 17 -4.58 -7.20 9.17
CA ALA A 17 -3.94 -7.56 10.43
C ALA A 17 -4.36 -6.65 11.58
N LEU A 18 -4.33 -5.33 11.39
CA LEU A 18 -4.75 -4.35 12.38
C LEU A 18 -6.23 -4.49 12.74
N GLN A 19 -7.10 -4.65 11.74
CA GLN A 19 -8.54 -4.79 11.95
C GLN A 19 -8.90 -6.07 12.73
N LEU A 20 -8.24 -7.18 12.45
CA LEU A 20 -8.44 -8.43 13.19
C LEU A 20 -7.89 -8.33 14.62
N ALA A 21 -6.70 -7.78 14.75
CA ALA A 21 -6.04 -7.65 16.04
C ALA A 21 -6.80 -6.74 17.01
N ASP A 22 -7.37 -5.64 16.52
CA ASP A 22 -8.21 -4.72 17.30
C ASP A 22 -9.53 -5.40 17.79
N ARG A 23 -9.95 -6.45 17.11
CA ARG A 23 -11.10 -7.29 17.53
C ARG A 23 -10.68 -8.44 18.46
N GLY A 24 -9.43 -8.45 18.92
CA GLY A 24 -8.89 -9.47 19.82
C GLY A 24 -8.51 -10.79 19.14
N VAL A 25 -8.47 -10.81 17.80
CA VAL A 25 -8.07 -11.99 17.03
C VAL A 25 -6.55 -12.03 16.93
N LYS A 26 -5.95 -13.20 17.25
CA LYS A 26 -4.52 -13.41 17.05
C LYS A 26 -4.22 -13.69 15.59
N VAL A 27 -3.26 -12.95 15.03
CA VAL A 27 -2.87 -13.00 13.64
C VAL A 27 -1.38 -13.27 13.50
N THR A 28 -1.00 -14.16 12.60
CA THR A 28 0.36 -14.27 12.10
C THR A 28 0.47 -13.49 10.80
N LEU A 29 1.27 -12.44 10.78
CA LEU A 29 1.55 -11.63 9.58
C LEU A 29 2.90 -12.05 9.00
N VAL A 30 2.88 -12.61 7.81
CA VAL A 30 4.06 -13.12 7.11
C VAL A 30 4.45 -12.15 6.00
N ASP A 31 5.70 -11.72 5.97
CA ASP A 31 6.26 -10.92 4.87
C ASP A 31 7.71 -11.29 4.62
N CYS A 32 8.13 -11.23 3.36
CA CYS A 32 9.51 -11.52 2.98
C CYS A 32 10.49 -10.40 3.34
N LYS A 33 10.01 -9.18 3.56
CA LYS A 33 10.86 -8.08 4.03
C LYS A 33 11.30 -8.30 5.49
N PRO A 34 12.52 -7.91 5.86
CA PRO A 34 13.56 -7.30 5.03
C PRO A 34 14.45 -8.32 4.30
N LEU A 35 14.17 -9.63 4.36
CA LEU A 35 15.05 -10.68 3.83
C LEU A 35 15.12 -10.67 2.31
N VAL A 36 13.97 -10.40 1.67
CA VAL A 36 13.85 -10.32 0.21
C VAL A 36 13.06 -9.07 -0.15
N MET A 37 13.62 -8.26 -1.03
CA MET A 37 12.98 -7.05 -1.55
C MET A 37 12.54 -7.29 -2.99
N SER A 38 11.32 -6.90 -3.35
CA SER A 38 10.93 -6.87 -4.76
C SER A 38 11.59 -5.68 -5.48
N PRO A 39 11.67 -5.69 -6.82
CA PRO A 39 12.26 -4.56 -7.56
C PRO A 39 11.59 -3.20 -7.32
N ALA A 40 10.32 -3.19 -6.87
CA ALA A 40 9.57 -1.97 -6.61
C ALA A 40 9.70 -1.46 -5.16
N HIS A 41 10.21 -2.28 -4.23
CA HIS A 41 10.34 -1.90 -2.84
C HIS A 41 11.75 -1.37 -2.54
N HIS A 42 11.81 -0.24 -1.86
CA HIS A 42 13.06 0.44 -1.47
C HIS A 42 13.17 0.66 0.04
N ASN A 43 12.10 0.36 0.78
CA ASN A 43 12.01 0.51 2.23
C ASN A 43 11.71 -0.83 2.87
N THR A 44 12.32 -1.12 4.02
CA THR A 44 12.09 -2.33 4.82
C THR A 44 10.82 -2.28 5.64
N ASP A 45 10.19 -1.11 5.77
CA ASP A 45 8.91 -0.95 6.45
C ASP A 45 7.75 -1.58 5.67
N PHE A 46 6.69 -1.93 6.40
CA PHE A 46 5.45 -2.46 5.82
C PHE A 46 4.60 -1.36 5.19
N ALA A 47 3.57 -1.75 4.44
CA ALA A 47 2.65 -0.84 3.75
C ALA A 47 3.36 0.22 2.88
N GLU A 48 4.51 -0.10 2.28
CA GLU A 48 5.21 0.81 1.40
C GLU A 48 4.37 1.16 0.18
N VAL A 49 4.25 2.47 -0.10
CA VAL A 49 3.52 2.98 -1.26
C VAL A 49 4.47 3.07 -2.45
N VAL A 50 4.44 2.09 -3.33
CA VAL A 50 5.46 1.89 -4.40
C VAL A 50 5.14 2.63 -5.71
N CYS A 51 3.87 2.77 -6.08
CA CYS A 51 3.47 3.36 -7.36
C CYS A 51 3.52 4.89 -7.33
N SER A 52 2.81 5.51 -6.41
CA SER A 52 2.83 6.95 -6.16
C SER A 52 2.54 7.18 -4.68
N ASN A 53 2.81 8.39 -4.17
CA ASN A 53 2.45 8.73 -2.79
C ASN A 53 1.00 9.19 -2.62
N SER A 54 0.19 9.16 -3.69
CA SER A 54 -1.17 9.68 -3.71
C SER A 54 -2.22 8.60 -3.56
N PHE A 55 -3.11 8.77 -2.59
CA PHE A 55 -4.36 8.01 -2.44
C PHE A 55 -5.54 8.66 -3.19
N LYS A 56 -5.27 9.51 -4.18
CA LYS A 56 -6.24 10.19 -5.04
C LYS A 56 -7.12 11.21 -4.28
N SER A 57 -8.19 11.69 -4.91
CA SER A 57 -9.03 12.78 -4.42
C SER A 57 -9.62 12.52 -3.03
N LYS A 58 -9.69 13.58 -2.22
CA LYS A 58 -10.41 13.63 -0.93
C LYS A 58 -11.87 14.05 -1.07
N GLU A 59 -12.27 14.57 -2.25
CA GLU A 59 -13.61 15.11 -2.45
C GLU A 59 -14.65 14.00 -2.52
N ILE A 60 -15.67 14.09 -1.68
CA ILE A 60 -16.76 13.11 -1.58
C ILE A 60 -17.56 12.96 -2.89
N ALA A 61 -17.58 14.01 -3.72
CA ALA A 61 -18.20 13.95 -5.04
C ALA A 61 -17.43 13.12 -6.07
N SER A 62 -16.19 12.71 -5.75
CA SER A 62 -15.40 11.81 -6.57
C SER A 62 -15.49 10.37 -6.06
N ALA A 63 -15.39 9.39 -6.96
CA ALA A 63 -15.42 7.97 -6.58
C ALA A 63 -14.38 7.63 -5.51
N SER A 64 -13.15 8.15 -5.63
CA SER A 64 -12.08 7.90 -4.66
C SER A 64 -12.29 8.62 -3.33
N GLY A 65 -12.93 9.78 -3.32
CA GLY A 65 -13.28 10.50 -2.10
C GLY A 65 -14.45 9.84 -1.37
N LEU A 66 -15.49 9.43 -2.10
CA LEU A 66 -16.61 8.67 -1.52
C LEU A 66 -16.11 7.37 -0.89
N PHE A 67 -15.28 6.60 -1.62
CA PHE A 67 -14.69 5.36 -1.10
C PHE A 67 -13.89 5.59 0.21
N LYS A 68 -13.10 6.69 0.30
CA LYS A 68 -12.42 7.04 1.55
C LYS A 68 -13.39 7.37 2.69
N ALA A 69 -14.48 8.06 2.41
CA ALA A 69 -15.49 8.35 3.41
C ALA A 69 -16.13 7.05 3.94
N GLU A 70 -16.41 6.08 3.07
CA GLU A 70 -16.90 4.76 3.45
C GLU A 70 -15.86 3.99 4.28
N LEU A 71 -14.60 3.95 3.84
CA LEU A 71 -13.51 3.34 4.61
C LEU A 71 -13.34 3.98 5.99
N LYS A 72 -13.47 5.30 6.09
CA LYS A 72 -13.39 6.03 7.35
C LYS A 72 -14.54 5.65 8.28
N ALA A 73 -15.75 5.51 7.76
CA ALA A 73 -16.92 5.05 8.51
C ALA A 73 -16.76 3.60 9.00
N LEU A 74 -16.03 2.76 8.26
CA LEU A 74 -15.67 1.40 8.65
C LEU A 74 -14.47 1.33 9.61
N GLY A 75 -13.84 2.46 9.96
CA GLY A 75 -12.70 2.53 10.87
C GLY A 75 -11.38 2.05 10.27
N CYS A 76 -11.17 2.31 8.97
CA CYS A 76 -9.92 1.96 8.28
C CYS A 76 -8.70 2.62 8.93
N LYS A 77 -7.76 1.80 9.38
CA LYS A 77 -6.54 2.22 10.10
C LYS A 77 -5.54 2.89 9.17
N LEU A 78 -5.34 2.32 7.99
CA LEU A 78 -4.39 2.90 7.04
C LEU A 78 -4.82 4.27 6.55
N LEU A 79 -6.12 4.51 6.44
CA LEU A 79 -6.62 5.83 6.08
C LEU A 79 -6.33 6.86 7.18
N GLN A 80 -6.44 6.47 8.45
CA GLN A 80 -6.05 7.31 9.58
C GLN A 80 -4.55 7.65 9.51
N PHE A 81 -3.67 6.66 9.35
CA PHE A 81 -2.23 6.91 9.19
C PHE A 81 -1.91 7.76 7.96
N ALA A 82 -2.66 7.60 6.87
CA ALA A 82 -2.48 8.43 5.67
C ALA A 82 -2.88 9.90 5.91
N GLU A 83 -3.95 10.15 6.64
CA GLU A 83 -4.35 11.51 7.02
C GLU A 83 -3.33 12.17 7.96
N GLU A 84 -2.81 11.43 8.95
CA GLU A 84 -1.81 11.90 9.93
C GLU A 84 -0.44 12.19 9.29
N ASN A 85 -0.08 11.49 8.22
CA ASN A 85 1.20 11.66 7.52
C ASN A 85 1.02 12.30 6.13
N SER A 86 -0.06 13.09 5.96
CA SER A 86 -0.35 13.73 4.68
C SER A 86 0.61 14.88 4.38
N VAL A 87 0.84 15.09 3.08
CA VAL A 87 1.59 16.22 2.52
C VAL A 87 0.72 17.00 1.55
N GLY A 88 1.11 18.25 1.24
CA GLY A 88 0.39 19.08 0.27
C GLY A 88 0.27 18.38 -1.08
N ALA A 89 -0.95 18.33 -1.62
CA ALA A 89 -1.27 17.75 -2.92
C ALA A 89 -2.63 18.24 -3.42
N GLY A 90 -2.97 19.49 -3.21
CA GLY A 90 -4.25 20.08 -3.60
C GLY A 90 -5.46 19.29 -3.08
N GLY A 91 -6.34 18.88 -3.97
CA GLY A 91 -7.52 18.08 -3.64
C GLY A 91 -7.26 16.57 -3.40
N ALA A 92 -6.01 16.10 -3.48
CA ALA A 92 -5.66 14.71 -3.24
C ALA A 92 -5.20 14.45 -1.81
N LEU A 93 -5.29 13.20 -1.36
CA LEU A 93 -4.60 12.71 -0.18
C LEU A 93 -3.26 12.12 -0.63
N ALA A 94 -2.19 12.85 -0.43
CA ALA A 94 -0.83 12.35 -0.63
C ALA A 94 -0.11 12.25 0.71
N VAL A 95 0.84 11.33 0.82
CA VAL A 95 1.54 11.04 2.07
C VAL A 95 3.06 11.17 1.93
N ASP A 96 3.71 11.50 3.03
CA ASP A 96 5.13 11.24 3.21
C ASP A 96 5.29 9.71 3.29
N ARG A 97 5.88 9.11 2.25
CA ARG A 97 5.99 7.64 2.11
C ARG A 97 6.69 6.98 3.29
N GLN A 98 7.78 7.62 3.76
CA GLN A 98 8.59 7.05 4.84
C GLN A 98 7.87 7.13 6.17
N LYS A 99 7.27 8.28 6.49
CA LYS A 99 6.52 8.45 7.74
C LYS A 99 5.29 7.57 7.79
N PHE A 100 4.57 7.46 6.67
CA PHE A 100 3.40 6.60 6.59
C PHE A 100 3.75 5.13 6.82
N SER A 101 4.74 4.57 6.10
CA SER A 101 5.13 3.17 6.26
C SER A 101 5.75 2.89 7.63
N ALA A 102 6.51 3.82 8.19
CA ALA A 102 7.04 3.69 9.54
C ALA A 102 5.93 3.65 10.60
N ALA A 103 4.93 4.54 10.50
CA ALA A 103 3.79 4.56 11.44
C ALA A 103 2.97 3.26 11.38
N VAL A 104 2.69 2.75 10.18
CA VAL A 104 2.00 1.46 10.01
C VAL A 104 2.84 0.31 10.58
N THR A 105 4.13 0.30 10.29
CA THR A 105 5.05 -0.74 10.79
C THR A 105 5.12 -0.75 12.31
N GLU A 106 5.19 0.41 12.92
CA GLU A 106 5.21 0.56 14.39
C GLU A 106 3.90 0.05 14.99
N ALA A 107 2.75 0.43 14.44
CA ALA A 107 1.45 -0.04 14.91
C ALA A 107 1.31 -1.56 14.84
N LEU A 108 1.80 -2.19 13.77
CA LEU A 108 1.81 -3.65 13.62
C LEU A 108 2.71 -4.33 14.67
N LYS A 109 3.92 -3.78 14.89
CA LYS A 109 4.90 -4.32 15.85
C LYS A 109 4.45 -4.18 17.30
N LEU A 110 3.75 -3.12 17.63
CA LEU A 110 3.29 -2.85 19.00
C LEU A 110 2.01 -3.60 19.38
N ASN A 111 1.27 -4.14 18.40
CA ASN A 111 0.00 -4.80 18.68
C ASN A 111 0.23 -6.23 19.24
N PRO A 112 -0.19 -6.53 20.48
CA PRO A 112 0.08 -7.82 21.13
C PRO A 112 -0.64 -9.02 20.49
N ASN A 113 -1.60 -8.77 19.61
CA ASN A 113 -2.33 -9.80 18.89
C ASN A 113 -1.72 -10.09 17.51
N ILE A 114 -0.64 -9.40 17.10
CA ILE A 114 0.04 -9.62 15.83
C ILE A 114 1.42 -10.24 16.09
N THR A 115 1.64 -11.40 15.49
CA THR A 115 2.96 -12.02 15.41
C THR A 115 3.50 -11.81 14.02
N ILE A 116 4.65 -11.13 13.88
CA ILE A 116 5.29 -10.89 12.59
C ILE A 116 6.33 -11.96 12.34
N GLU A 117 6.23 -12.63 11.20
CA GLU A 117 7.20 -13.60 10.70
C GLU A 117 7.86 -13.06 9.42
N ASN A 118 9.13 -12.69 9.51
CA ASN A 118 9.92 -12.30 8.35
C ASN A 118 10.47 -13.56 7.67
N ARG A 119 9.73 -14.08 6.71
CA ARG A 119 10.10 -15.26 5.93
C ARG A 119 9.51 -15.21 4.54
N TYR A 120 10.10 -15.96 3.65
CA TYR A 120 9.53 -16.24 2.34
C TYR A 120 8.32 -17.17 2.49
N ALA A 121 7.22 -16.83 1.86
CA ALA A 121 6.06 -17.71 1.73
C ALA A 121 6.08 -18.33 0.33
N ASP A 122 6.39 -19.59 0.25
CA ASP A 122 6.47 -20.38 -1.00
C ASP A 122 5.24 -21.26 -1.23
N ASP A 123 4.41 -21.42 -0.22
CA ASP A 123 3.14 -22.14 -0.29
C ASP A 123 2.07 -21.46 0.56
N LEU A 124 0.83 -21.90 0.42
CA LEU A 124 -0.30 -21.52 1.25
C LEU A 124 -0.26 -22.31 2.55
N GLU A 125 -0.51 -21.63 3.67
CA GLU A 125 -0.58 -22.31 4.97
C GLU A 125 -1.66 -23.39 4.98
N ALA A 126 -1.32 -24.59 5.49
CA ALA A 126 -2.23 -25.75 5.48
C ALA A 126 -3.30 -25.66 6.57
N ASP A 127 -2.99 -25.01 7.71
CA ASP A 127 -3.83 -24.97 8.89
C ASP A 127 -4.49 -23.61 9.10
N GLY A 128 -5.80 -23.62 9.30
CA GLY A 128 -6.57 -22.43 9.64
C GLY A 128 -7.00 -21.60 8.42
N ILE A 129 -7.12 -20.30 8.63
CA ILE A 129 -7.52 -19.34 7.60
C ILE A 129 -6.29 -18.62 7.07
N THR A 130 -6.06 -18.69 5.77
CA THR A 130 -4.98 -17.95 5.10
C THR A 130 -5.56 -16.85 4.23
N VAL A 131 -5.11 -15.62 4.48
CA VAL A 131 -5.41 -14.44 3.66
C VAL A 131 -4.16 -14.10 2.85
N VAL A 132 -4.26 -14.19 1.53
CA VAL A 132 -3.15 -13.81 0.63
C VAL A 132 -3.35 -12.35 0.21
N ALA A 133 -2.41 -11.50 0.63
CA ALA A 133 -2.44 -10.05 0.41
C ALA A 133 -1.12 -9.52 -0.21
N THR A 134 -0.46 -10.36 -1.00
CA THR A 134 0.87 -10.09 -1.58
C THR A 134 0.84 -9.13 -2.78
N GLY A 135 -0.35 -8.82 -3.29
CA GLY A 135 -0.54 -7.85 -4.38
C GLY A 135 0.03 -8.31 -5.73
N PRO A 136 0.27 -7.37 -6.65
CA PRO A 136 0.68 -7.70 -8.02
C PRO A 136 2.13 -8.19 -8.12
N LEU A 137 2.95 -7.97 -7.09
CA LEU A 137 4.36 -8.37 -7.04
C LEU A 137 4.56 -9.68 -6.25
N THR A 138 3.55 -10.55 -6.25
CA THR A 138 3.62 -11.87 -5.61
C THR A 138 4.79 -12.67 -6.15
N MET A 139 5.58 -13.24 -5.23
CA MET A 139 6.78 -13.99 -5.59
C MET A 139 6.42 -15.27 -6.38
N PRO A 140 7.28 -15.71 -7.32
CA PRO A 140 6.93 -16.72 -8.31
C PRO A 140 6.38 -18.03 -7.73
N LEU A 141 7.03 -18.60 -6.71
CA LEU A 141 6.59 -19.87 -6.13
C LEU A 141 5.19 -19.79 -5.53
N LEU A 142 4.90 -18.73 -4.78
CA LEU A 142 3.57 -18.51 -4.22
C LEU A 142 2.54 -18.21 -5.32
N ALA A 143 2.93 -17.47 -6.36
CA ALA A 143 2.05 -17.19 -7.51
C ALA A 143 1.63 -18.48 -8.22
N ASP A 144 2.56 -19.43 -8.39
CA ASP A 144 2.26 -20.72 -8.98
C ASP A 144 1.30 -21.54 -8.10
N LYS A 145 1.48 -21.53 -6.77
CA LYS A 145 0.56 -22.18 -5.83
C LYS A 145 -0.85 -21.58 -5.85
N ILE A 146 -0.95 -20.25 -5.98
CA ILE A 146 -2.23 -19.59 -6.15
C ILE A 146 -2.90 -20.02 -7.46
N LYS A 147 -2.15 -20.07 -8.57
CA LYS A 147 -2.68 -20.53 -9.88
C LYS A 147 -3.13 -21.98 -9.83
N GLU A 148 -2.42 -22.88 -9.16
CA GLU A 148 -2.83 -24.26 -8.96
C GLU A 148 -4.22 -24.36 -8.29
N LYS A 149 -4.53 -23.47 -7.35
CA LYS A 149 -5.82 -23.46 -6.63
C LYS A 149 -6.94 -22.69 -7.34
N CYS A 150 -6.62 -21.58 -7.98
CA CYS A 150 -7.60 -20.68 -8.59
C CYS A 150 -7.81 -20.90 -10.10
N GLY A 151 -6.96 -21.74 -10.73
CA GLY A 151 -6.99 -22.00 -12.17
C GLY A 151 -6.40 -20.85 -12.99
N GLU A 152 -6.66 -20.85 -14.30
CA GLU A 152 -6.06 -19.94 -15.28
C GLU A 152 -6.52 -18.47 -15.17
N PHE A 153 -7.43 -18.15 -14.25
CA PHE A 153 -7.98 -16.80 -14.07
C PHE A 153 -7.13 -15.87 -13.20
N CYS A 154 -6.00 -16.35 -12.66
CA CYS A 154 -5.08 -15.51 -11.88
C CYS A 154 -4.03 -14.87 -12.78
N TYR A 155 -4.18 -13.56 -13.00
CA TYR A 155 -3.17 -12.74 -13.67
C TYR A 155 -2.55 -11.77 -12.66
N PHE A 156 -1.21 -11.76 -12.64
CA PHE A 156 -0.45 -10.79 -11.86
C PHE A 156 0.02 -9.68 -12.81
N PHE A 157 -0.38 -8.46 -12.54
CA PHE A 157 -0.08 -7.30 -13.36
C PHE A 157 0.64 -6.25 -12.54
N ASP A 158 1.82 -5.85 -12.98
CA ASP A 158 2.52 -4.70 -12.41
C ASP A 158 2.12 -3.44 -13.19
N ALA A 159 1.52 -2.48 -12.49
CA ALA A 159 1.12 -1.19 -13.03
C ALA A 159 1.93 -0.05 -12.39
N ALA A 160 3.23 -0.27 -12.16
CA ALA A 160 4.09 0.75 -11.58
C ALA A 160 4.14 2.00 -12.45
N ALA A 161 3.84 3.16 -11.87
CA ALA A 161 4.05 4.44 -12.53
C ALA A 161 5.55 4.77 -12.59
N PRO A 162 6.04 5.38 -13.67
CA PRO A 162 7.42 5.84 -13.73
C PRO A 162 7.68 6.88 -12.63
N ILE A 163 8.75 6.69 -11.88
CA ILE A 163 9.21 7.59 -10.83
C ILE A 163 10.55 8.14 -11.27
N VAL A 164 10.68 9.47 -11.26
CA VAL A 164 11.92 10.17 -11.60
C VAL A 164 12.45 10.93 -10.39
N SER A 165 13.75 11.15 -10.31
CA SER A 165 14.33 11.98 -9.27
C SER A 165 14.02 13.47 -9.51
N ALA A 166 13.85 14.24 -8.44
CA ALA A 166 13.57 15.67 -8.55
C ALA A 166 14.69 16.42 -9.30
N GLU A 167 15.94 15.98 -9.15
CA GLU A 167 17.09 16.55 -9.83
C GLU A 167 17.11 16.30 -11.33
N SER A 168 16.36 15.31 -11.81
CA SER A 168 16.26 14.98 -13.24
C SER A 168 15.20 15.79 -13.99
N ILE A 169 14.42 16.61 -13.27
CA ILE A 169 13.35 17.41 -13.86
C ILE A 169 13.94 18.67 -14.48
N ASP A 170 13.64 18.89 -15.78
CA ASP A 170 13.96 20.16 -16.45
C ASP A 170 12.99 21.24 -15.96
N THR A 171 13.48 22.05 -15.02
CA THR A 171 12.69 23.11 -14.39
C THR A 171 12.50 24.35 -15.30
N GLU A 172 13.22 24.47 -16.42
CA GLU A 172 13.02 25.56 -17.37
C GLU A 172 11.73 25.39 -18.17
N ASN A 173 11.33 24.14 -18.40
CA ASN A 173 10.12 23.78 -19.15
C ASN A 173 8.99 23.23 -18.25
N ALA A 174 9.18 23.18 -16.95
CA ALA A 174 8.17 22.73 -15.99
C ALA A 174 7.56 23.92 -15.24
N PHE A 175 6.33 23.76 -14.74
CA PHE A 175 5.66 24.78 -13.94
C PHE A 175 4.92 24.15 -12.76
N CYS A 176 4.76 24.92 -11.68
CA CYS A 176 3.98 24.47 -10.52
C CYS A 176 2.53 24.88 -10.67
N ASP A 177 1.63 23.94 -10.57
CA ASP A 177 0.17 24.18 -10.58
C ASP A 177 -0.56 22.95 -10.02
N ASP A 178 -1.79 23.15 -9.59
CA ASP A 178 -2.68 22.08 -9.15
C ASP A 178 -3.76 21.80 -10.18
N ARG A 179 -4.11 20.55 -10.29
CA ARG A 179 -5.21 20.12 -11.15
C ARG A 179 -6.51 20.80 -10.72
N TYR A 180 -7.15 21.51 -11.64
CA TYR A 180 -8.36 22.30 -11.41
C TYR A 180 -8.17 23.52 -10.48
N GLN A 181 -6.94 24.00 -10.31
CA GLN A 181 -6.62 25.17 -9.48
C GLN A 181 -7.12 25.04 -8.02
N LYS A 182 -6.96 23.85 -7.46
CA LYS A 182 -7.42 23.51 -6.10
C LYS A 182 -6.25 23.25 -5.15
N GLY A 183 -5.38 24.22 -4.95
CA GLY A 183 -4.22 24.10 -4.07
C GLY A 183 -3.29 25.30 -4.21
N GLU A 184 -2.07 25.15 -3.70
CA GLU A 184 -1.04 26.18 -3.71
C GLU A 184 0.07 25.92 -4.76
N GLY A 185 -0.20 25.07 -5.77
CA GLY A 185 0.80 24.67 -6.78
C GLY A 185 1.68 23.50 -6.32
N ASP A 186 1.09 22.50 -5.70
CA ASP A 186 1.79 21.36 -5.07
C ASP A 186 2.42 20.38 -6.09
N TYR A 187 2.10 20.52 -7.39
CA TYR A 187 2.60 19.62 -8.43
C TYR A 187 3.52 20.34 -9.40
N ILE A 188 4.60 19.65 -9.79
CA ILE A 188 5.41 20.05 -10.92
C ILE A 188 4.82 19.41 -12.18
N ASN A 189 4.36 20.25 -13.09
CA ASN A 189 3.76 19.83 -14.34
C ASN A 189 4.79 19.93 -15.47
N CYS A 190 5.01 18.81 -16.17
CA CYS A 190 5.88 18.75 -17.33
C CYS A 190 4.99 18.75 -18.59
N PRO A 191 4.93 19.84 -19.37
CA PRO A 191 4.13 19.89 -20.58
C PRO A 191 4.70 18.94 -21.64
N MET A 192 3.82 18.22 -22.33
CA MET A 192 4.19 17.30 -23.41
C MET A 192 3.55 17.76 -24.72
N ASN A 193 4.32 17.69 -25.79
CA ASN A 193 3.80 17.93 -27.13
C ASN A 193 3.04 16.69 -27.65
N LYS A 194 2.29 16.89 -28.72
CA LYS A 194 1.42 15.86 -29.31
C LYS A 194 2.16 14.90 -30.26
N GLU A 195 3.48 15.13 -30.44
CA GLU A 195 4.33 14.34 -31.33
C GLU A 195 4.98 13.15 -30.61
#